data_e82ddcc4b4210c1b3bc8c279d9a9e05b
#
_entry.id   e82ddcc4b4210c1b3bc8c279d9a9e05b
#
_cell.length_a   1.000
_cell.length_b   1.000
_cell.length_c   1.000
_cell.angle_alpha   90.00
_cell.angle_beta   90.00
_cell.angle_gamma   90.00
#
_symmetry.space_group_name_H-M   'P 1'
#
loop_
_entity.id
_entity.type
_entity.pdbx_description
1 polymer ?
#
loop_
_entity_poly.entity_id
_entity_poly.type
_entity_poly.pdbx_seq_one_letter_code
_entity_poly.pdbx_strand_id
1 'polypeptide(L)'
;MSVTRYELTVHLVTDAPLHSGGIDEVVDRRRGPEDRTTVARRFARDGHGRPLLTGRSVKGALRAACQRFREEHGGAVGPTERELRQLWGDDGTRGAGSAAPLRASAITVHTVELPTEGYEGNEEHKIVLPTRMGNAIDRYWGSAGDTALFKHEYLPRGKELALTITAEAGLPDGVEVPQGDVAPPGPEQVEKLFALIIGLVKDGKVAFGGRQNAGWGRVALSDSEKAWTLTKAEPGSRAGLEEWLSGAGGRSVDVAPVDCGGSGRMRIEITWDSPTGILVAEPQDDGSEEGADAGAADGSPGEAEEADSEETKPARPLRAGPEESDPIVLPGSSVRGALRTRATRIARTILLAKKDPSTGADWSGAGVHEQLAQDPSLVRDLFGSTIHRGALTVLDTLASEDGPSRKVTHNAGDRWTGGVADGLLYSEEVYDSTWNSIVLEIDLDRLLTNARAGLGEPDGQEDSRGEDRSRAAFCLLGLVLAELAAGTLPLGSRGTRGMGQVEVKAMAVTGGKGLGIENWALKAEDGADESLPRLILKGLRDVNSGIERNPRAGAGWEGWSSYLVGS
;
A
#
# COMPACT_ATOMS: atom_id res chain seq x y z
N MET A 1 33.81 -30.55 -0.44
CA MET A 1 32.48 -30.18 -1.00
C MET A 1 32.73 -29.16 -2.09
N SER A 2 32.23 -29.35 -3.28
CA SER A 2 32.38 -28.36 -4.38
C SER A 2 31.44 -27.16 -4.16
N VAL A 3 31.87 -25.96 -4.60
CA VAL A 3 30.99 -24.79 -4.63
C VAL A 3 29.87 -25.07 -5.62
N THR A 4 28.62 -24.90 -5.20
CA THR A 4 27.45 -25.00 -6.05
C THR A 4 26.86 -23.61 -6.26
N ARG A 5 26.59 -23.24 -7.50
CA ARG A 5 25.91 -22.01 -7.88
C ARG A 5 24.49 -22.31 -8.30
N TYR A 6 23.59 -21.49 -7.83
CA TYR A 6 22.16 -21.56 -8.10
C TYR A 6 21.68 -20.30 -8.82
N GLU A 7 20.74 -20.46 -9.73
CA GLU A 7 20.00 -19.38 -10.33
C GLU A 7 18.52 -19.70 -10.30
N LEU A 8 17.76 -18.86 -9.62
CA LEU A 8 16.31 -18.88 -9.58
C LEU A 8 15.77 -17.71 -10.41
N THR A 9 14.98 -18.01 -11.43
CA THR A 9 14.19 -17.01 -12.16
C THR A 9 12.72 -17.22 -11.82
N VAL A 10 12.04 -16.16 -11.39
CA VAL A 10 10.60 -16.15 -11.09
C VAL A 10 9.91 -15.17 -12.01
N HIS A 11 8.93 -15.64 -12.76
CA HIS A 11 8.09 -14.81 -13.62
C HIS A 11 6.90 -14.31 -12.83
N LEU A 12 6.78 -13.00 -12.75
CA LEU A 12 5.81 -12.29 -11.93
C LEU A 12 4.91 -11.44 -12.81
N VAL A 13 3.70 -11.21 -12.33
CA VAL A 13 2.78 -10.21 -12.87
C VAL A 13 2.43 -9.21 -11.77
N THR A 14 2.40 -7.94 -12.09
CA THR A 14 1.93 -6.91 -11.16
C THR A 14 0.43 -7.07 -10.92
N ASP A 15 0.03 -7.38 -9.70
CA ASP A 15 -1.39 -7.50 -9.29
C ASP A 15 -1.98 -6.16 -8.81
N ALA A 16 -1.14 -5.15 -8.64
CA ALA A 16 -1.50 -3.79 -8.27
C ALA A 16 -0.48 -2.80 -8.85
N PRO A 17 -0.79 -1.50 -8.89
CA PRO A 17 0.19 -0.48 -9.25
C PRO A 17 1.48 -0.64 -8.42
N LEU A 18 2.62 -0.48 -9.07
CA LEU A 18 3.91 -0.63 -8.41
C LEU A 18 4.71 0.65 -8.54
N HIS A 19 5.28 1.14 -7.44
CA HIS A 19 6.17 2.29 -7.41
C HIS A 19 7.41 1.98 -6.58
N SER A 20 8.58 2.17 -7.16
CA SER A 20 9.85 2.12 -6.45
C SER A 20 10.56 3.46 -6.61
N GLY A 21 10.66 4.23 -5.54
CA GLY A 21 11.24 5.58 -5.58
C GLY A 21 12.72 5.54 -5.91
N GLY A 22 13.14 6.45 -6.80
CA GLY A 22 14.52 6.80 -7.09
C GLY A 22 15.01 7.92 -6.18
N ILE A 23 16.22 8.38 -6.46
CA ILE A 23 16.83 9.55 -5.79
C ILE A 23 16.26 10.85 -6.39
N ASP A 24 15.77 10.79 -7.63
CA ASP A 24 15.35 11.95 -8.38
C ASP A 24 13.89 12.31 -8.05
N GLU A 25 13.73 13.41 -7.34
CA GLU A 25 12.46 14.13 -7.26
C GLU A 25 12.45 15.19 -8.36
N VAL A 26 11.47 15.15 -9.25
CA VAL A 26 11.28 16.23 -10.22
C VAL A 26 10.28 17.20 -9.67
N VAL A 27 10.78 18.40 -9.45
CA VAL A 27 9.93 19.57 -9.19
C VAL A 27 9.23 19.91 -10.50
N ASP A 28 7.91 19.75 -10.55
CA ASP A 28 7.13 20.21 -11.69
C ASP A 28 7.13 21.74 -11.70
N ARG A 29 7.98 22.32 -12.57
CA ARG A 29 8.20 23.76 -12.68
C ARG A 29 7.16 24.47 -13.56
N ARG A 30 6.12 23.77 -13.98
CA ARG A 30 5.11 24.28 -14.95
C ARG A 30 4.20 25.37 -14.37
N ARG A 31 4.24 25.58 -13.06
CA ARG A 31 3.54 26.68 -12.39
C ARG A 31 4.54 27.74 -11.97
N GLY A 32 4.15 29.01 -12.11
CA GLY A 32 5.02 30.16 -11.82
C GLY A 32 5.55 30.18 -10.37
N PRO A 33 6.50 31.05 -10.05
CA PRO A 33 7.21 31.07 -8.76
C PRO A 33 6.31 31.28 -7.53
N GLU A 34 5.05 31.68 -7.72
CA GLU A 34 4.05 31.85 -6.67
C GLU A 34 3.19 30.59 -6.50
N ASP A 35 3.21 29.63 -7.45
CA ASP A 35 2.44 28.40 -7.39
C ASP A 35 3.29 27.29 -6.78
N ARG A 36 2.90 26.83 -5.60
CA ARG A 36 3.61 25.84 -4.81
C ARG A 36 3.68 24.53 -5.56
N THR A 37 4.87 24.16 -5.96
CA THR A 37 5.22 23.07 -6.87
C THR A 37 4.74 21.71 -6.39
N THR A 38 4.03 20.98 -7.26
CA THR A 38 3.71 19.57 -7.06
C THR A 38 4.98 18.75 -7.29
N VAL A 39 5.47 18.10 -6.25
CA VAL A 39 6.63 17.21 -6.35
C VAL A 39 6.20 15.89 -6.98
N ALA A 40 6.72 15.57 -8.18
CA ALA A 40 6.54 14.27 -8.78
C ALA A 40 7.64 13.31 -8.31
N ARG A 41 7.27 12.25 -7.62
CA ARG A 41 8.20 11.17 -7.25
C ARG A 41 8.38 10.24 -8.43
N ARG A 42 9.58 10.27 -8.99
CA ARG A 42 9.95 9.39 -10.11
C ARG A 42 10.19 7.96 -9.66
N PHE A 43 9.98 7.05 -10.60
CA PHE A 43 10.43 5.67 -10.46
C PHE A 43 11.97 5.62 -10.49
N ALA A 44 12.56 4.65 -9.79
CA ALA A 44 14.00 4.41 -9.85
C ALA A 44 14.45 4.07 -11.27
N ARG A 45 15.56 4.65 -11.72
CA ARG A 45 16.08 4.53 -13.09
C ARG A 45 17.55 4.17 -13.09
N ASP A 46 17.98 3.51 -14.18
CA ASP A 46 19.40 3.28 -14.46
C ASP A 46 20.07 4.52 -15.04
N GLY A 47 21.37 4.40 -15.34
CA GLY A 47 22.16 5.48 -15.97
C GLY A 47 21.71 5.87 -17.38
N HIS A 48 20.85 5.08 -18.01
CA HIS A 48 20.24 5.34 -19.32
C HIS A 48 18.80 5.85 -19.22
N GLY A 49 18.31 6.10 -18.01
CA GLY A 49 16.96 6.59 -17.78
C GLY A 49 15.86 5.53 -17.84
N ARG A 50 16.19 4.22 -17.93
CA ARG A 50 15.22 3.13 -17.97
C ARG A 50 14.72 2.83 -16.54
N PRO A 51 13.40 2.71 -16.33
CA PRO A 51 12.84 2.40 -15.03
C PRO A 51 13.19 0.96 -14.60
N LEU A 52 13.48 0.79 -13.30
CA LEU A 52 13.89 -0.51 -12.76
C LEU A 52 13.51 -0.69 -11.29
N LEU A 53 13.44 -1.94 -10.84
CA LEU A 53 13.47 -2.29 -9.43
C LEU A 53 14.90 -2.65 -9.03
N THR A 54 15.46 -1.89 -8.11
CA THR A 54 16.81 -2.19 -7.63
C THR A 54 16.85 -3.52 -6.88
N GLY A 55 17.82 -4.37 -7.18
CA GLY A 55 18.01 -5.66 -6.50
C GLY A 55 18.06 -5.51 -4.98
N ARG A 56 18.63 -4.40 -4.46
CA ARG A 56 18.66 -4.11 -3.03
C ARG A 56 17.26 -3.91 -2.44
N SER A 57 16.36 -3.21 -3.14
CA SER A 57 14.98 -3.01 -2.69
C SER A 57 14.20 -4.31 -2.66
N VAL A 58 14.32 -5.11 -3.73
CA VAL A 58 13.68 -6.43 -3.83
C VAL A 58 14.22 -7.38 -2.77
N LYS A 59 15.55 -7.43 -2.58
CA LYS A 59 16.22 -8.24 -1.54
C LYS A 59 15.69 -7.90 -0.14
N GLY A 60 15.55 -6.61 0.18
CA GLY A 60 15.01 -6.16 1.46
C GLY A 60 13.57 -6.64 1.69
N ALA A 61 12.72 -6.56 0.65
CA ALA A 61 11.34 -7.04 0.72
C ALA A 61 11.25 -8.56 0.91
N LEU A 62 12.04 -9.33 0.17
CA LEU A 62 12.09 -10.80 0.29
C LEU A 62 12.61 -11.23 1.68
N ARG A 63 13.71 -10.61 2.14
CA ARG A 63 14.26 -10.87 3.48
C ARG A 63 13.22 -10.62 4.58
N ALA A 64 12.55 -9.48 4.53
CA ALA A 64 11.50 -9.13 5.49
C ALA A 64 10.30 -10.10 5.43
N ALA A 65 9.93 -10.58 4.24
CA ALA A 65 8.87 -11.57 4.10
C ALA A 65 9.28 -12.93 4.69
N CYS A 66 10.51 -13.40 4.44
CA CYS A 66 11.03 -14.64 5.02
C CYS A 66 11.12 -14.56 6.57
N GLN A 67 11.52 -13.42 7.11
CA GLN A 67 11.58 -13.22 8.56
C GLN A 67 10.19 -13.28 9.19
N ARG A 68 9.20 -12.57 8.62
CA ARG A 68 7.81 -12.61 9.09
C ARG A 68 7.23 -14.01 9.05
N PHE A 69 7.43 -14.73 7.92
CA PHE A 69 6.98 -16.11 7.80
C PHE A 69 7.53 -16.99 8.93
N ARG A 70 8.82 -16.84 9.26
CA ARG A 70 9.43 -17.58 10.36
C ARG A 70 8.84 -17.23 11.72
N GLU A 71 8.57 -15.95 11.98
CA GLU A 71 7.94 -15.48 13.21
C GLU A 71 6.52 -16.03 13.35
N GLU A 72 5.73 -16.01 12.29
CA GLU A 72 4.36 -16.56 12.23
C GLU A 72 4.31 -18.09 12.47
N HIS A 73 5.32 -18.85 11.99
CA HIS A 73 5.32 -20.32 12.03
C HIS A 73 6.26 -20.92 13.10
N GLY A 74 6.84 -20.10 13.97
CA GLY A 74 7.71 -20.58 15.07
C GLY A 74 8.96 -21.36 14.63
N GLY A 75 9.37 -21.21 13.36
CA GLY A 75 10.54 -21.91 12.79
C GLY A 75 10.33 -23.40 12.51
N ALA A 76 9.11 -23.90 12.59
CA ALA A 76 8.80 -25.32 12.32
C ALA A 76 8.86 -25.67 10.82
N VAL A 77 8.67 -24.67 9.95
CA VAL A 77 8.67 -24.83 8.50
C VAL A 77 9.62 -23.81 7.88
N GLY A 78 10.36 -24.21 6.85
CA GLY A 78 11.29 -23.34 6.14
C GLY A 78 12.66 -23.19 6.83
N PRO A 79 13.49 -22.20 6.42
CA PRO A 79 14.80 -21.95 7.00
C PRO A 79 14.72 -21.45 8.45
N THR A 80 15.64 -21.93 9.30
CA THR A 80 15.82 -21.45 10.67
C THR A 80 16.39 -20.01 10.67
N GLU A 81 16.33 -19.32 11.81
CA GLU A 81 16.94 -18.00 11.96
C GLU A 81 18.43 -17.98 11.63
N ARG A 82 19.16 -19.01 12.08
CA ARG A 82 20.58 -19.17 11.78
C ARG A 82 20.82 -19.32 10.27
N GLU A 83 20.01 -20.13 9.59
CA GLU A 83 20.08 -20.33 8.14
C GLU A 83 19.73 -19.03 7.38
N LEU A 84 18.69 -18.30 7.81
CA LEU A 84 18.38 -17.00 7.21
C LEU A 84 19.52 -15.99 7.36
N ARG A 85 20.18 -15.95 8.52
CA ARG A 85 21.38 -15.09 8.69
C ARG A 85 22.55 -15.54 7.83
N GLN A 86 22.74 -16.85 7.65
CA GLN A 86 23.77 -17.38 6.76
C GLN A 86 23.53 -17.01 5.29
N LEU A 87 22.27 -17.07 4.85
CA LEU A 87 21.87 -16.81 3.47
C LEU A 87 21.81 -15.31 3.14
N TRP A 88 21.13 -14.51 3.97
CA TRP A 88 20.94 -13.08 3.73
C TRP A 88 22.10 -12.19 4.19
N GLY A 89 23.03 -12.74 5.00
CA GLY A 89 24.08 -11.96 5.66
C GLY A 89 23.59 -11.18 6.89
N ASP A 90 24.53 -10.54 7.57
CA ASP A 90 24.21 -9.73 8.74
C ASP A 90 23.56 -8.39 8.34
N ASP A 91 22.72 -7.87 9.23
CA ASP A 91 21.97 -6.62 9.00
C ASP A 91 22.78 -5.33 9.33
N GLY A 92 24.01 -5.51 9.76
CA GLY A 92 24.88 -4.39 10.18
C GLY A 92 24.60 -3.87 11.57
N THR A 93 23.54 -4.34 12.23
CA THR A 93 23.26 -4.00 13.64
C THR A 93 24.15 -4.83 14.54
N ARG A 94 25.19 -4.23 15.10
CA ARG A 94 26.04 -4.86 16.11
C ARG A 94 25.57 -4.46 17.48
N GLY A 95 25.42 -5.46 18.36
CA GLY A 95 25.42 -5.17 19.78
C GLY A 95 26.76 -4.51 20.17
N ALA A 96 26.71 -3.49 21.00
CA ALA A 96 27.90 -2.81 21.48
C ALA A 96 28.88 -3.83 22.10
N GLY A 97 30.05 -4.03 21.45
CA GLY A 97 31.10 -4.93 21.93
C GLY A 97 31.37 -6.18 21.07
N SER A 98 30.65 -6.45 19.99
CA SER A 98 30.97 -7.57 19.08
C SER A 98 32.13 -7.24 18.15
N ALA A 99 33.26 -7.96 18.29
CA ALA A 99 34.44 -7.86 17.43
C ALA A 99 34.36 -8.76 16.17
N ALA A 100 33.32 -9.60 16.04
CA ALA A 100 33.20 -10.53 14.92
C ALA A 100 32.97 -9.78 13.58
N PRO A 101 33.60 -10.20 12.48
CA PRO A 101 33.38 -9.57 11.17
C PRO A 101 31.93 -9.77 10.71
N LEU A 102 31.38 -8.76 10.02
CA LEU A 102 30.07 -8.88 9.37
C LEU A 102 30.16 -9.83 8.19
N ARG A 103 29.14 -10.70 8.06
CA ARG A 103 29.06 -11.64 6.96
C ARG A 103 28.34 -11.03 5.77
N ALA A 104 28.93 -11.19 4.59
CA ALA A 104 28.29 -10.89 3.33
C ALA A 104 27.17 -11.92 3.05
N SER A 105 26.17 -11.50 2.29
CA SER A 105 25.10 -12.40 1.82
C SER A 105 25.61 -13.42 0.80
N ALA A 106 25.17 -14.66 0.94
CA ALA A 106 25.33 -15.70 -0.09
C ALA A 106 24.34 -15.54 -1.25
N ILE A 107 23.32 -14.67 -1.09
CA ILE A 107 22.24 -14.41 -2.05
C ILE A 107 22.48 -13.07 -2.74
N THR A 108 22.43 -13.07 -4.07
CA THR A 108 22.41 -11.87 -4.90
C THR A 108 21.05 -11.78 -5.57
N VAL A 109 20.34 -10.68 -5.38
CA VAL A 109 19.11 -10.36 -6.09
C VAL A 109 19.46 -9.37 -7.18
N HIS A 110 19.20 -9.76 -8.42
CA HIS A 110 19.51 -8.91 -9.57
C HIS A 110 18.49 -7.77 -9.69
N THR A 111 18.92 -6.69 -10.34
CA THR A 111 18.02 -5.60 -10.71
C THR A 111 16.98 -6.13 -11.69
N VAL A 112 15.71 -5.79 -11.46
CA VAL A 112 14.61 -6.17 -12.34
C VAL A 112 14.38 -5.01 -13.32
N GLU A 113 14.62 -5.26 -14.59
CA GLU A 113 14.26 -4.34 -15.66
C GLU A 113 12.74 -4.35 -15.86
N LEU A 114 12.15 -3.15 -16.01
CA LEU A 114 10.72 -3.05 -16.25
C LEU A 114 10.41 -3.13 -17.73
N PRO A 115 9.25 -3.72 -18.12
CA PRO A 115 8.80 -3.70 -19.50
C PRO A 115 8.58 -2.26 -19.94
N THR A 116 9.13 -1.91 -21.10
CA THR A 116 9.09 -0.56 -21.65
C THR A 116 8.22 -0.47 -22.89
N GLU A 117 7.66 -1.58 -23.34
CA GLU A 117 6.75 -1.64 -24.46
C GLU A 117 5.47 -0.84 -24.18
N GLY A 118 5.07 0.00 -25.11
CA GLY A 118 3.91 0.89 -24.97
C GLY A 118 4.19 2.22 -24.24
N TYR A 119 5.43 2.48 -23.82
CA TYR A 119 5.83 3.76 -23.27
C TYR A 119 6.77 4.47 -24.24
N GLU A 120 6.28 5.54 -24.87
CA GLU A 120 7.09 6.34 -25.78
C GLU A 120 8.15 7.12 -25.01
N GLY A 121 9.38 7.13 -25.56
CA GLY A 121 10.44 8.00 -25.06
C GLY A 121 10.18 9.45 -25.52
N ASN A 122 10.41 10.43 -24.65
CA ASN A 122 10.44 11.82 -25.04
C ASN A 122 11.76 12.15 -25.79
N GLU A 123 11.94 13.40 -26.25
CA GLU A 123 13.12 13.88 -27.01
C GLU A 123 14.48 13.57 -26.33
N GLU A 124 14.49 13.26 -25.03
CA GLU A 124 15.65 12.84 -24.25
C GLU A 124 15.81 11.31 -24.16
N HIS A 125 15.06 10.53 -24.92
CA HIS A 125 15.00 9.06 -24.88
C HIS A 125 14.61 8.48 -23.51
N LYS A 126 13.99 9.24 -22.64
CA LYS A 126 13.54 8.80 -21.33
C LYS A 126 12.13 8.19 -21.44
N ILE A 127 12.01 6.98 -20.95
CA ILE A 127 10.72 6.29 -20.86
C ILE A 127 9.82 7.02 -19.87
N VAL A 128 8.64 7.41 -20.31
CA VAL A 128 7.65 8.10 -19.45
C VAL A 128 6.66 7.08 -18.92
N LEU A 129 6.70 6.85 -17.60
CA LEU A 129 5.70 6.02 -16.92
C LEU A 129 4.45 6.87 -16.58
N PRO A 130 3.26 6.24 -16.54
CA PRO A 130 2.06 6.92 -16.11
C PRO A 130 2.21 7.43 -14.66
N THR A 131 1.51 8.52 -14.37
CA THR A 131 1.54 9.14 -13.04
C THR A 131 0.16 9.05 -12.38
N ARG A 132 0.15 8.78 -11.08
CA ARG A 132 -1.06 8.84 -10.27
C ARG A 132 -0.93 9.96 -9.25
N MET A 133 -1.88 10.87 -9.26
CA MET A 133 -1.97 11.93 -8.28
C MET A 133 -2.61 11.43 -6.98
N GLY A 134 -2.24 12.07 -5.89
CA GLY A 134 -2.85 11.92 -4.59
C GLY A 134 -2.85 13.25 -3.87
N ASN A 135 -3.80 13.41 -2.98
CA ASN A 135 -3.86 14.54 -2.09
C ASN A 135 -3.99 14.07 -0.64
N ALA A 136 -3.61 14.92 0.29
CA ALA A 136 -3.94 14.72 1.69
C ALA A 136 -5.06 15.68 2.08
N ILE A 137 -6.05 15.15 2.78
CA ILE A 137 -7.21 15.93 3.23
C ILE A 137 -6.90 16.52 4.60
N ASP A 138 -7.09 17.84 4.72
CA ASP A 138 -7.16 18.51 6.01
C ASP A 138 -8.43 18.04 6.73
N ARG A 139 -8.26 17.40 7.89
CA ARG A 139 -9.36 16.75 8.60
C ARG A 139 -10.21 17.71 9.41
N TYR A 140 -9.69 18.90 9.67
CA TYR A 140 -10.46 19.95 10.32
C TYR A 140 -11.39 20.63 9.30
N TRP A 141 -10.86 21.05 8.16
CA TRP A 141 -11.62 21.75 7.13
C TRP A 141 -12.37 20.81 6.17
N GLY A 142 -11.97 19.54 6.06
CA GLY A 142 -12.57 18.56 5.14
C GLY A 142 -12.26 18.82 3.66
N SER A 143 -11.29 19.67 3.37
CA SER A 143 -10.81 20.03 2.04
C SER A 143 -9.41 19.47 1.77
N ALA A 144 -8.93 19.56 0.54
CA ALA A 144 -7.53 19.26 0.25
C ALA A 144 -6.63 20.20 1.06
N GLY A 145 -5.63 19.63 1.73
CA GLY A 145 -4.65 20.41 2.48
C GLY A 145 -3.78 21.26 1.56
N ASP A 146 -3.36 22.41 2.07
CA ASP A 146 -2.44 23.28 1.33
C ASP A 146 -1.10 22.53 1.10
N THR A 147 -0.55 22.60 -0.12
CA THR A 147 0.67 21.91 -0.56
C THR A 147 0.66 20.38 -0.42
N ALA A 148 -0.50 19.78 -0.29
CA ALA A 148 -0.67 18.35 -0.04
C ALA A 148 -0.93 17.52 -1.31
N LEU A 149 -0.76 18.10 -2.49
CA LEU A 149 -0.85 17.40 -3.78
C LEU A 149 0.50 16.77 -4.12
N PHE A 150 0.48 15.49 -4.49
CA PHE A 150 1.69 14.75 -4.88
C PHE A 150 1.41 13.82 -6.06
N LYS A 151 2.42 13.65 -6.91
CA LYS A 151 2.38 12.72 -8.05
C LYS A 151 3.37 11.57 -7.81
N HIS A 152 3.02 10.36 -8.27
CA HIS A 152 3.94 9.21 -8.30
C HIS A 152 3.89 8.58 -9.67
N GLU A 153 5.05 8.39 -10.29
CA GLU A 153 5.17 7.47 -11.42
C GLU A 153 4.90 6.05 -10.93
N TYR A 154 4.25 5.24 -11.74
CA TYR A 154 3.96 3.84 -11.38
C TYR A 154 3.98 2.92 -12.60
N LEU A 155 4.27 1.64 -12.35
CA LEU A 155 4.05 0.57 -13.30
C LEU A 155 2.61 0.07 -13.09
N PRO A 156 1.75 0.05 -14.13
CA PRO A 156 0.38 -0.44 -14.03
C PRO A 156 0.27 -1.91 -13.64
N ARG A 157 -0.93 -2.33 -13.26
CA ARG A 157 -1.30 -3.73 -13.07
C ARG A 157 -1.18 -4.51 -14.39
N GLY A 158 -0.93 -5.83 -14.30
CA GLY A 158 -0.88 -6.74 -15.45
C GLY A 158 0.43 -6.72 -16.22
N LYS A 159 1.48 -6.06 -15.71
CA LYS A 159 2.79 -6.04 -16.36
C LYS A 159 3.67 -7.19 -15.88
N GLU A 160 4.30 -7.88 -16.84
CA GLU A 160 5.19 -9.00 -16.54
C GLU A 160 6.58 -8.52 -16.10
N LEU A 161 7.16 -9.24 -15.15
CA LEU A 161 8.48 -8.98 -14.58
C LEU A 161 9.24 -10.30 -14.46
N ALA A 162 10.54 -10.30 -14.70
CA ALA A 162 11.42 -11.44 -14.44
C ALA A 162 12.35 -11.11 -13.27
N LEU A 163 12.19 -11.84 -12.17
CA LEU A 163 13.03 -11.72 -10.97
C LEU A 163 14.09 -12.81 -10.98
N THR A 164 15.37 -12.42 -11.10
CA THR A 164 16.50 -13.35 -11.05
C THR A 164 17.23 -13.23 -9.71
N ILE A 165 17.45 -14.36 -9.07
CA ILE A 165 18.17 -14.48 -7.80
C ILE A 165 19.26 -15.54 -7.96
N THR A 166 20.51 -15.19 -7.65
CA THR A 166 21.63 -16.14 -7.64
C THR A 166 22.11 -16.41 -6.22
N ALA A 167 22.60 -17.62 -5.99
CA ALA A 167 23.16 -18.02 -4.70
C ALA A 167 24.42 -18.88 -4.88
N GLU A 168 25.32 -18.78 -3.91
CA GLU A 168 26.47 -19.66 -3.80
C GLU A 168 26.37 -20.49 -2.52
N ALA A 169 26.61 -21.80 -2.65
CA ALA A 169 26.56 -22.76 -1.56
C ALA A 169 27.84 -23.59 -1.49
N GLY A 170 28.24 -23.98 -0.28
CA GLY A 170 29.38 -24.81 -0.04
C GLY A 170 30.72 -24.06 0.03
N LEU A 171 31.80 -24.84 0.20
CA LEU A 171 33.18 -24.36 0.24
C LEU A 171 33.98 -25.04 -0.85
N PRO A 172 35.00 -24.39 -1.40
CA PRO A 172 35.98 -25.04 -2.26
C PRO A 172 36.66 -26.19 -1.49
N ASP A 173 37.04 -27.25 -2.23
CA ASP A 173 37.77 -28.36 -1.63
C ASP A 173 39.09 -27.89 -1.02
N GLY A 174 39.38 -28.34 0.19
CA GLY A 174 40.60 -27.98 0.93
C GLY A 174 40.53 -26.64 1.69
N VAL A 175 39.41 -25.93 1.66
CA VAL A 175 39.18 -24.72 2.48
C VAL A 175 38.49 -25.13 3.77
N GLU A 176 39.14 -24.87 4.91
CA GLU A 176 38.56 -25.06 6.24
C GLU A 176 37.96 -23.75 6.76
N VAL A 177 36.81 -23.85 7.43
CA VAL A 177 36.22 -22.72 8.14
C VAL A 177 37.08 -22.42 9.37
N PRO A 178 37.60 -21.19 9.57
CA PRO A 178 38.33 -20.86 10.77
C PRO A 178 37.51 -21.14 12.04
N GLN A 179 38.19 -21.56 13.11
CA GLN A 179 37.54 -21.88 14.37
C GLN A 179 36.85 -20.65 14.94
N GLY A 180 35.55 -20.70 15.08
CA GLY A 180 34.71 -19.52 15.50
C GLY A 180 33.95 -18.83 14.38
N ASP A 181 34.25 -19.15 13.11
CA ASP A 181 33.47 -18.65 11.97
C ASP A 181 32.27 -19.55 11.65
N VAL A 182 31.26 -18.95 11.05
CA VAL A 182 30.07 -19.70 10.62
C VAL A 182 30.29 -20.20 9.19
N ALA A 183 30.14 -21.50 8.95
CA ALA A 183 30.25 -22.08 7.62
C ALA A 183 29.29 -21.40 6.61
N PRO A 184 29.65 -21.28 5.31
CA PRO A 184 28.73 -20.84 4.29
C PRO A 184 27.52 -21.79 4.19
N PRO A 185 26.38 -21.31 3.65
CA PRO A 185 25.19 -22.14 3.52
C PRO A 185 25.46 -23.37 2.62
N GLY A 186 24.87 -24.48 2.97
CA GLY A 186 24.90 -25.68 2.13
C GLY A 186 23.82 -25.62 1.02
N PRO A 187 23.93 -26.55 0.03
CA PRO A 187 22.95 -26.65 -1.06
C PRO A 187 21.51 -26.77 -0.57
N GLU A 188 21.24 -27.60 0.40
CA GLU A 188 19.89 -27.82 0.95
C GLU A 188 19.29 -26.55 1.56
N GLN A 189 20.11 -25.70 2.20
CA GLN A 189 19.65 -24.46 2.80
C GLN A 189 19.24 -23.41 1.73
N VAL A 190 19.98 -23.37 0.60
CA VAL A 190 19.62 -22.51 -0.54
C VAL A 190 18.32 -22.99 -1.18
N GLU A 191 18.17 -24.30 -1.42
CA GLU A 191 16.95 -24.87 -2.00
C GLU A 191 15.73 -24.63 -1.09
N LYS A 192 15.87 -24.77 0.23
CA LYS A 192 14.82 -24.42 1.21
C LYS A 192 14.43 -22.95 1.17
N LEU A 193 15.40 -22.03 1.03
CA LEU A 193 15.11 -20.62 0.92
C LEU A 193 14.36 -20.32 -0.37
N PHE A 194 14.76 -20.90 -1.50
CA PHE A 194 14.11 -20.68 -2.77
C PHE A 194 12.69 -21.25 -2.80
N ALA A 195 12.47 -22.42 -2.20
CA ALA A 195 11.13 -22.97 -1.98
C ALA A 195 10.23 -22.00 -1.18
N LEU A 196 10.79 -21.40 -0.13
CA LEU A 196 10.07 -20.40 0.66
C LEU A 196 9.78 -19.11 -0.13
N ILE A 197 10.74 -18.59 -0.88
CA ILE A 197 10.53 -17.38 -1.71
C ILE A 197 9.42 -17.62 -2.72
N ILE A 198 9.43 -18.74 -3.43
CA ILE A 198 8.39 -19.09 -4.41
C ILE A 198 7.03 -19.21 -3.71
N GLY A 199 6.96 -19.89 -2.56
CA GLY A 199 5.74 -20.00 -1.77
C GLY A 199 5.19 -18.65 -1.31
N LEU A 200 6.05 -17.77 -0.80
CA LEU A 200 5.67 -16.43 -0.37
C LEU A 200 5.11 -15.56 -1.52
N VAL A 201 5.68 -15.68 -2.71
CA VAL A 201 5.17 -14.99 -3.90
C VAL A 201 3.84 -15.59 -4.33
N LYS A 202 3.75 -16.92 -4.42
CA LYS A 202 2.53 -17.66 -4.79
C LYS A 202 1.35 -17.29 -3.88
N ASP A 203 1.59 -17.16 -2.59
CA ASP A 203 0.56 -16.86 -1.60
C ASP A 203 0.36 -15.34 -1.36
N GLY A 204 0.92 -14.48 -2.24
CA GLY A 204 0.74 -13.03 -2.20
C GLY A 204 1.30 -12.36 -0.93
N LYS A 205 2.30 -12.97 -0.27
CA LYS A 205 2.92 -12.45 0.96
C LYS A 205 4.01 -11.42 0.71
N VAL A 206 4.42 -11.23 -0.55
CA VAL A 206 5.47 -10.30 -0.97
C VAL A 206 4.85 -9.10 -1.66
N ALA A 207 5.37 -7.92 -1.35
CA ALA A 207 5.08 -6.70 -2.08
C ALA A 207 6.35 -5.89 -2.26
N PHE A 208 6.54 -5.29 -3.43
CA PHE A 208 7.72 -4.51 -3.76
C PHE A 208 7.43 -3.00 -3.77
N GLY A 209 8.45 -2.22 -3.43
CA GLY A 209 8.38 -0.77 -3.49
C GLY A 209 7.55 -0.11 -2.39
N GLY A 210 7.06 1.10 -2.66
CA GLY A 210 6.37 1.95 -1.72
C GLY A 210 4.84 1.84 -1.75
N ARG A 211 4.17 2.62 -0.89
CA ARG A 211 2.69 2.74 -0.80
C ARG A 211 1.94 1.44 -0.55
N GLN A 212 2.59 0.44 0.04
CA GLN A 212 1.99 -0.87 0.28
C GLN A 212 0.72 -0.81 1.14
N ASN A 213 0.60 0.17 2.05
CA ASN A 213 -0.63 0.36 2.84
C ASN A 213 -1.83 0.84 2.00
N ALA A 214 -1.58 1.32 0.79
CA ALA A 214 -2.61 1.63 -0.22
C ALA A 214 -2.76 0.48 -1.26
N GLY A 215 -2.30 -0.72 -0.94
CA GLY A 215 -2.39 -1.90 -1.78
C GLY A 215 -1.37 -2.00 -2.92
N TRP A 216 -0.48 -1.01 -3.07
CA TRP A 216 0.51 -1.00 -4.15
C TRP A 216 1.62 -2.02 -3.96
N GLY A 217 2.27 -2.38 -5.08
CA GLY A 217 3.44 -3.25 -5.09
C GLY A 217 3.16 -4.74 -4.99
N ARG A 218 1.90 -5.16 -5.03
CA ARG A 218 1.54 -6.58 -5.02
C ARG A 218 1.93 -7.23 -6.34
N VAL A 219 2.45 -8.43 -6.25
CA VAL A 219 2.82 -9.27 -7.38
C VAL A 219 2.25 -10.67 -7.19
N ALA A 220 1.96 -11.33 -8.30
CA ALA A 220 1.57 -12.73 -8.37
C ALA A 220 2.53 -13.49 -9.26
N LEU A 221 2.51 -14.82 -9.19
CA LEU A 221 3.18 -15.64 -10.20
C LEU A 221 2.49 -15.46 -11.55
N SER A 222 3.26 -15.45 -12.62
CA SER A 222 2.72 -15.47 -13.98
C SER A 222 1.98 -16.79 -14.23
N ASP A 223 0.91 -16.74 -15.04
CA ASP A 223 0.15 -17.93 -15.47
C ASP A 223 0.90 -18.78 -16.52
N SER A 224 2.18 -18.50 -16.78
CA SER A 224 3.01 -19.28 -17.69
C SER A 224 3.19 -20.73 -17.20
N GLU A 225 3.35 -21.69 -18.15
CA GLU A 225 3.60 -23.10 -17.83
C GLU A 225 4.80 -23.30 -16.86
N LYS A 226 5.72 -22.34 -16.85
CA LYS A 226 6.89 -22.30 -15.96
C LYS A 226 6.96 -20.94 -15.27
N ALA A 227 6.15 -20.77 -14.21
CA ALA A 227 6.18 -19.56 -13.40
C ALA A 227 7.53 -19.33 -12.69
N TRP A 228 8.34 -20.38 -12.53
CA TRP A 228 9.71 -20.29 -12.05
C TRP A 228 10.61 -21.37 -12.65
N THR A 229 11.90 -21.09 -12.70
CA THR A 229 12.94 -22.04 -13.04
C THR A 229 14.08 -21.95 -12.04
N LEU A 230 14.52 -23.09 -11.53
CA LEU A 230 15.71 -23.18 -10.68
C LEU A 230 16.74 -24.06 -11.38
N THR A 231 17.94 -23.53 -11.54
CA THR A 231 19.08 -24.29 -12.07
C THR A 231 20.23 -24.29 -11.10
N LYS A 232 21.07 -25.34 -11.16
CA LYS A 232 22.32 -25.43 -10.42
C LYS A 232 23.48 -25.87 -11.29
N ALA A 233 24.64 -25.28 -11.02
CA ALA A 233 25.89 -25.64 -11.65
C ALA A 233 26.97 -25.91 -10.57
N GLU A 234 27.90 -26.80 -10.86
CA GLU A 234 29.02 -27.14 -9.98
C GLU A 234 30.36 -26.71 -10.62
N PRO A 235 30.70 -25.41 -10.56
CA PRO A 235 31.88 -24.84 -11.24
C PRO A 235 33.22 -25.35 -10.66
N GLY A 236 33.21 -26.14 -9.58
CA GLY A 236 34.38 -26.76 -9.02
C GLY A 236 35.02 -27.84 -9.92
N SER A 237 34.32 -28.29 -10.97
CA SER A 237 34.85 -29.17 -12.00
C SER A 237 35.05 -28.40 -13.31
N ARG A 238 35.99 -28.84 -14.16
CA ARG A 238 36.20 -28.23 -15.49
C ARG A 238 34.93 -28.26 -16.33
N ALA A 239 34.24 -29.41 -16.35
CA ALA A 239 32.99 -29.56 -17.09
C ALA A 239 31.87 -28.62 -16.57
N GLY A 240 31.70 -28.54 -15.25
CA GLY A 240 30.71 -27.65 -14.65
C GLY A 240 31.04 -26.15 -14.82
N LEU A 241 32.32 -25.80 -14.86
CA LEU A 241 32.75 -24.43 -15.18
C LEU A 241 32.49 -24.06 -16.65
N GLU A 242 32.80 -24.98 -17.58
CA GLU A 242 32.52 -24.82 -19.01
C GLU A 242 30.99 -24.71 -19.24
N GLU A 243 30.20 -25.55 -18.59
CA GLU A 243 28.73 -25.47 -18.64
C GLU A 243 28.21 -24.11 -18.13
N TRP A 244 28.72 -23.65 -16.99
CA TRP A 244 28.36 -22.35 -16.43
C TRP A 244 28.72 -21.18 -17.36
N LEU A 245 29.96 -21.16 -17.86
CA LEU A 245 30.46 -20.07 -18.71
C LEU A 245 29.85 -20.07 -20.11
N SER A 246 29.37 -21.20 -20.60
CA SER A 246 28.69 -21.30 -21.90
C SER A 246 27.28 -20.71 -21.91
N GLY A 247 26.74 -20.30 -20.74
CA GLY A 247 25.38 -19.82 -20.62
C GLY A 247 24.33 -20.93 -20.74
N ALA A 248 24.75 -22.21 -20.71
CA ALA A 248 23.82 -23.36 -20.80
C ALA A 248 22.93 -23.54 -19.54
N GLY A 249 23.10 -22.70 -18.55
CA GLY A 249 22.17 -22.54 -17.43
C GLY A 249 22.19 -23.61 -16.33
N GLY A 250 23.11 -24.57 -16.38
CA GLY A 250 23.18 -25.63 -15.36
C GLY A 250 22.01 -26.64 -15.41
N ARG A 251 22.01 -27.59 -14.47
CA ARG A 251 20.93 -28.60 -14.37
C ARG A 251 19.69 -28.04 -13.69
N SER A 252 18.51 -28.30 -14.25
CA SER A 252 17.23 -27.96 -13.64
C SER A 252 17.07 -28.68 -12.29
N VAL A 253 16.59 -27.96 -11.30
CA VAL A 253 16.25 -28.47 -9.96
C VAL A 253 14.76 -28.31 -9.77
N ASP A 254 14.09 -29.39 -9.42
CA ASP A 254 12.68 -29.34 -9.05
C ASP A 254 12.56 -28.96 -7.57
N VAL A 255 11.88 -27.83 -7.31
CA VAL A 255 11.65 -27.32 -5.95
C VAL A 255 10.15 -27.07 -5.78
N ALA A 256 9.56 -27.77 -4.82
CA ALA A 256 8.17 -27.55 -4.43
C ALA A 256 8.06 -26.28 -3.57
N PRO A 257 7.17 -25.34 -3.91
CA PRO A 257 6.92 -24.17 -3.08
C PRO A 257 6.49 -24.55 -1.67
N VAL A 258 6.97 -23.81 -0.66
CA VAL A 258 6.46 -23.93 0.70
C VAL A 258 5.02 -23.42 0.72
N ASP A 259 4.14 -24.16 1.38
CA ASP A 259 2.80 -23.68 1.68
C ASP A 259 2.90 -22.59 2.76
N CYS A 260 2.71 -21.34 2.37
CA CYS A 260 2.71 -20.18 3.26
C CYS A 260 1.30 -19.79 3.69
N GLY A 261 0.32 -20.68 3.46
CA GLY A 261 -1.08 -20.50 3.84
C GLY A 261 -1.25 -20.32 5.35
N GLY A 262 -2.36 -19.67 5.72
CA GLY A 262 -2.59 -19.27 7.11
C GLY A 262 -1.85 -17.97 7.41
N SER A 263 -2.52 -16.85 7.29
CA SER A 263 -1.87 -15.57 7.47
C SER A 263 -2.20 -15.02 8.85
N GLY A 264 -1.23 -14.41 9.51
CA GLY A 264 -1.44 -13.40 10.52
C GLY A 264 -2.20 -12.18 9.96
N ARG A 265 -2.95 -12.34 8.85
CA ARG A 265 -3.74 -11.28 8.22
C ARG A 265 -5.22 -11.58 8.32
N MET A 266 -5.94 -10.63 8.83
CA MET A 266 -7.39 -10.60 8.76
C MET A 266 -7.82 -9.87 7.49
N ARG A 267 -8.75 -10.45 6.74
CA ARG A 267 -9.30 -9.90 5.51
C ARG A 267 -10.78 -9.56 5.71
N ILE A 268 -11.15 -8.35 5.31
CA ILE A 268 -12.52 -7.85 5.32
C ILE A 268 -12.90 -7.56 3.88
N GLU A 269 -13.94 -8.23 3.40
CA GLU A 269 -14.52 -8.02 2.07
C GLU A 269 -15.89 -7.38 2.21
N ILE A 270 -16.12 -6.27 1.50
CA ILE A 270 -17.35 -5.51 1.55
C ILE A 270 -17.97 -5.52 0.15
N THR A 271 -19.09 -6.22 0.00
CA THR A 271 -19.92 -6.16 -1.21
C THR A 271 -20.81 -4.94 -1.11
N TRP A 272 -20.80 -4.11 -2.12
CA TRP A 272 -21.41 -2.79 -2.08
C TRP A 272 -21.85 -2.29 -3.45
N ASP A 273 -22.57 -1.20 -3.45
CA ASP A 273 -23.00 -0.47 -4.63
C ASP A 273 -22.96 1.04 -4.36
N SER A 274 -23.02 1.84 -5.41
CA SER A 274 -23.11 3.30 -5.30
C SER A 274 -24.26 3.85 -6.14
N PRO A 275 -25.42 4.10 -5.53
CA PRO A 275 -26.60 4.59 -6.25
C PRO A 275 -26.43 6.00 -6.82
N THR A 276 -25.45 6.77 -6.36
CA THR A 276 -25.20 8.13 -6.84
C THR A 276 -23.96 8.26 -7.73
N GLY A 277 -23.29 7.12 -8.00
CA GLY A 277 -22.01 7.07 -8.69
C GLY A 277 -20.85 7.58 -7.85
N ILE A 278 -19.65 7.17 -8.22
CA ILE A 278 -18.40 7.58 -7.57
C ILE A 278 -17.53 8.30 -8.58
N LEU A 279 -16.98 9.44 -8.17
CA LEU A 279 -15.97 10.16 -8.92
C LEU A 279 -14.70 10.30 -8.07
N VAL A 280 -13.62 9.71 -8.54
CA VAL A 280 -12.26 10.11 -8.17
C VAL A 280 -11.67 10.66 -9.45
N ALA A 281 -11.58 12.00 -9.52
CA ALA A 281 -11.22 12.66 -10.76
C ALA A 281 -9.78 12.36 -11.17
N GLU A 282 -9.58 12.06 -12.44
CA GLU A 282 -8.27 12.07 -13.07
C GLU A 282 -7.78 13.52 -13.18
N PRO A 283 -6.49 13.78 -12.89
CA PRO A 283 -5.93 15.10 -13.10
C PRO A 283 -5.99 15.46 -14.58
N GLN A 284 -6.57 16.59 -14.92
CA GLN A 284 -6.50 17.11 -16.27
C GLN A 284 -5.14 17.80 -16.45
N ASP A 285 -4.38 17.42 -17.47
CA ASP A 285 -3.31 18.25 -17.98
C ASP A 285 -3.97 19.41 -18.73
N ASP A 286 -3.92 20.59 -18.12
CA ASP A 286 -4.28 21.83 -18.81
C ASP A 286 -3.29 21.98 -19.96
N GLY A 287 -3.74 21.68 -21.19
CA GLY A 287 -2.92 21.63 -22.40
C GLY A 287 -2.32 22.98 -22.85
N SER A 288 -1.74 23.73 -21.93
CA SER A 288 -1.06 25.01 -22.15
C SER A 288 0.41 24.85 -22.55
N GLU A 289 0.79 23.81 -23.32
CA GLU A 289 2.18 23.62 -23.77
C GLU A 289 2.47 24.02 -25.21
N GLU A 290 1.52 24.54 -25.96
CA GLU A 290 1.83 25.14 -27.28
C GLU A 290 1.51 26.63 -27.27
N GLY A 291 2.52 27.47 -26.98
CA GLY A 291 2.37 28.89 -27.28
C GLY A 291 2.96 29.92 -26.33
N ALA A 292 4.02 29.64 -25.61
CA ALA A 292 4.73 30.67 -24.84
C ALA A 292 6.15 30.93 -25.36
N ASP A 293 6.29 31.16 -26.66
CA ASP A 293 7.45 31.88 -27.21
C ASP A 293 6.96 32.79 -28.37
N ALA A 294 6.39 33.92 -27.97
CA ALA A 294 6.14 35.01 -28.90
C ALA A 294 6.33 36.34 -28.15
N GLY A 295 7.36 37.02 -28.56
CA GLY A 295 7.87 38.28 -28.19
C GLY A 295 6.87 39.37 -27.81
N ALA A 296 7.33 40.23 -26.93
CA ALA A 296 6.76 41.53 -26.64
C ALA A 296 6.52 42.34 -27.94
N ALA A 297 5.28 42.69 -28.20
CA ALA A 297 4.91 43.73 -29.17
C ALA A 297 3.75 44.55 -28.65
N ASP A 298 4.09 45.75 -28.38
CA ASP A 298 3.40 47.03 -28.47
C ASP A 298 1.86 47.09 -28.59
N GLY A 299 1.31 47.87 -27.72
CA GLY A 299 -0.12 48.06 -27.54
C GLY A 299 -0.85 48.78 -28.68
N SER A 300 -2.03 48.30 -28.96
CA SER A 300 -3.16 49.08 -29.48
C SER A 300 -4.48 48.40 -29.10
N PRO A 301 -5.52 49.13 -28.69
CA PRO A 301 -6.79 48.52 -28.34
C PRO A 301 -7.59 48.24 -29.62
N GLY A 302 -7.67 46.96 -29.98
CA GLY A 302 -8.51 46.45 -31.07
C GLY A 302 -9.60 45.55 -30.49
N GLU A 303 -10.78 45.83 -30.88
CA GLU A 303 -12.09 45.18 -30.78
C GLU A 303 -12.11 43.78 -30.14
N ALA A 304 -12.93 43.63 -29.10
CA ALA A 304 -13.23 42.39 -28.45
C ALA A 304 -13.90 41.44 -29.45
N GLU A 305 -13.11 40.57 -30.07
CA GLU A 305 -13.63 39.33 -30.62
C GLU A 305 -14.18 38.49 -29.46
N GLU A 306 -15.43 38.07 -29.57
CA GLU A 306 -16.08 37.13 -28.67
C GLU A 306 -15.17 35.89 -28.52
N ALA A 307 -14.43 35.82 -27.40
CA ALA A 307 -13.69 34.64 -27.04
C ALA A 307 -14.69 33.49 -26.93
N ASP A 308 -14.66 32.61 -27.91
CA ASP A 308 -15.34 31.31 -27.88
C ASP A 308 -15.02 30.70 -26.53
N SER A 309 -16.00 30.51 -25.69
CA SER A 309 -15.84 29.98 -24.35
C SER A 309 -15.21 28.59 -24.49
N GLU A 310 -13.91 28.48 -24.20
CA GLU A 310 -13.25 27.17 -24.12
C GLU A 310 -14.07 26.28 -23.16
N GLU A 311 -14.82 25.35 -23.75
CA GLU A 311 -15.60 24.36 -23.00
C GLU A 311 -14.65 23.61 -22.11
N THR A 312 -14.64 23.92 -20.82
CA THR A 312 -13.80 23.23 -19.83
C THR A 312 -14.07 21.73 -19.95
N LYS A 313 -13.07 20.95 -20.30
CA LYS A 313 -13.21 19.50 -20.43
C LYS A 313 -13.81 18.91 -19.14
N PRO A 314 -14.79 18.00 -19.23
CA PRO A 314 -15.39 17.41 -18.03
C PRO A 314 -14.35 16.65 -17.21
N ALA A 315 -14.43 16.77 -15.89
CA ALA A 315 -13.62 15.92 -15.01
C ALA A 315 -14.00 14.45 -15.24
N ARG A 316 -13.01 13.63 -15.59
CA ARG A 316 -13.19 12.20 -15.88
C ARG A 316 -12.79 11.35 -14.67
N PRO A 317 -13.36 10.15 -14.52
CA PRO A 317 -12.96 9.23 -13.46
C PRO A 317 -11.57 8.67 -13.72
N LEU A 318 -10.83 8.48 -12.63
CA LEU A 318 -9.51 7.83 -12.64
C LEU A 318 -9.63 6.38 -13.08
N ARG A 319 -8.74 5.95 -13.99
CA ARG A 319 -8.62 4.58 -14.46
C ARG A 319 -7.43 3.84 -13.82
N ALA A 320 -7.46 2.52 -13.87
CA ALA A 320 -6.41 1.67 -13.29
C ALA A 320 -5.08 1.75 -14.03
N GLY A 321 -5.11 2.06 -15.32
CA GLY A 321 -3.97 2.25 -16.21
C GLY A 321 -4.19 3.45 -17.14
N PRO A 322 -3.28 3.66 -18.08
CA PRO A 322 -3.28 4.83 -18.97
C PRO A 322 -4.28 4.74 -20.14
N GLU A 323 -4.84 3.56 -20.41
CA GLU A 323 -5.71 3.33 -21.56
C GLU A 323 -7.18 3.61 -21.22
N GLU A 324 -7.95 4.10 -22.17
CA GLU A 324 -9.39 4.30 -22.00
C GLU A 324 -10.16 2.99 -21.74
N SER A 325 -9.60 1.85 -22.17
CA SER A 325 -10.11 0.51 -21.91
C SER A 325 -9.83 -0.01 -20.49
N ASP A 326 -8.91 0.63 -19.75
CA ASP A 326 -8.64 0.26 -18.37
C ASP A 326 -9.86 0.52 -17.49
N PRO A 327 -10.18 -0.37 -16.53
CA PRO A 327 -11.33 -0.20 -15.68
C PRO A 327 -11.22 1.05 -14.80
N ILE A 328 -12.36 1.66 -14.49
CA ILE A 328 -12.44 2.76 -13.51
C ILE A 328 -11.98 2.23 -12.15
N VAL A 329 -11.24 3.05 -11.42
CA VAL A 329 -10.66 2.67 -10.13
C VAL A 329 -11.09 3.60 -9.00
N LEU A 330 -11.56 3.02 -7.90
CA LEU A 330 -11.62 3.67 -6.60
C LEU A 330 -10.32 3.32 -5.85
N PRO A 331 -9.37 4.25 -5.74
CA PRO A 331 -8.07 3.96 -5.13
C PRO A 331 -8.18 3.54 -3.67
N GLY A 332 -7.46 2.50 -3.29
CA GLY A 332 -7.38 2.06 -1.89
C GLY A 332 -6.90 3.17 -0.95
N SER A 333 -6.06 4.09 -1.44
CA SER A 333 -5.63 5.27 -0.69
C SER A 333 -6.79 6.23 -0.38
N SER A 334 -7.75 6.38 -1.29
CA SER A 334 -8.95 7.22 -1.11
C SER A 334 -9.87 6.62 -0.03
N VAL A 335 -10.20 5.34 -0.17
CA VAL A 335 -10.99 4.62 0.84
C VAL A 335 -10.31 4.64 2.20
N ARG A 336 -9.01 4.33 2.25
CA ARG A 336 -8.23 4.34 3.49
C ARG A 336 -8.21 5.73 4.14
N GLY A 337 -8.12 6.79 3.35
CA GLY A 337 -8.18 8.17 3.81
C GLY A 337 -9.52 8.50 4.46
N ALA A 338 -10.63 8.12 3.83
CA ALA A 338 -11.98 8.29 4.36
C ALA A 338 -12.18 7.55 5.69
N LEU A 339 -11.77 6.26 5.74
CA LEU A 339 -11.83 5.46 6.96
C LEU A 339 -10.98 6.06 8.09
N ARG A 340 -9.74 6.52 7.80
CA ARG A 340 -8.87 7.16 8.78
C ARG A 340 -9.46 8.44 9.34
N THR A 341 -9.98 9.31 8.47
CA THR A 341 -10.61 10.57 8.87
C THR A 341 -11.78 10.31 9.80
N ARG A 342 -12.60 9.30 9.47
CA ARG A 342 -13.76 8.95 10.30
C ARG A 342 -13.36 8.34 11.64
N ALA A 343 -12.39 7.41 11.64
CA ALA A 343 -11.82 6.82 12.87
C ALA A 343 -11.26 7.90 13.79
N THR A 344 -10.50 8.85 13.24
CA THR A 344 -9.97 9.99 14.00
C THR A 344 -11.08 10.82 14.60
N ARG A 345 -12.15 11.12 13.85
CA ARG A 345 -13.29 11.90 14.32
C ARG A 345 -14.02 11.19 15.47
N ILE A 346 -14.30 9.89 15.35
CA ILE A 346 -14.92 9.08 16.42
C ILE A 346 -14.05 9.12 17.67
N ALA A 347 -12.77 8.81 17.55
CA ALA A 347 -11.85 8.77 18.69
C ALA A 347 -11.75 10.13 19.38
N ARG A 348 -11.56 11.23 18.63
CA ARG A 348 -11.50 12.59 19.20
C ARG A 348 -12.82 13.02 19.84
N THR A 349 -13.96 12.67 19.28
CA THR A 349 -15.27 12.96 19.89
C THR A 349 -15.38 12.34 21.29
N ILE A 350 -14.92 11.10 21.45
CA ILE A 350 -14.93 10.40 22.73
C ILE A 350 -13.95 11.05 23.71
N LEU A 351 -12.73 11.34 23.28
CA LEU A 351 -11.73 12.03 24.09
C LEU A 351 -12.23 13.39 24.59
N LEU A 352 -12.84 14.19 23.71
CA LEU A 352 -13.43 15.49 24.04
C LEU A 352 -14.59 15.35 25.03
N ALA A 353 -15.49 14.39 24.82
CA ALA A 353 -16.61 14.14 25.73
C ALA A 353 -16.15 13.76 27.14
N LYS A 354 -15.02 13.09 27.25
CA LYS A 354 -14.38 12.70 28.51
C LYS A 354 -13.44 13.77 29.09
N LYS A 355 -13.28 14.91 28.39
CA LYS A 355 -12.35 15.99 28.76
C LYS A 355 -10.92 15.51 29.01
N ASP A 356 -10.48 14.56 28.19
CA ASP A 356 -9.14 13.99 28.31
C ASP A 356 -8.10 14.99 27.80
N PRO A 357 -7.01 15.23 28.54
CA PRO A 357 -5.95 16.15 28.10
C PRO A 357 -5.25 15.72 26.80
N SER A 358 -5.30 14.42 26.45
CA SER A 358 -4.71 13.87 25.24
C SER A 358 -5.52 14.16 23.97
N THR A 359 -6.64 14.89 24.06
CA THR A 359 -7.42 15.33 22.90
C THR A 359 -6.60 16.11 21.87
N GLY A 360 -5.46 16.60 22.30
CA GLY A 360 -4.58 17.39 21.44
C GLY A 360 -5.01 18.84 21.30
N ALA A 361 -4.15 19.64 20.68
CA ALA A 361 -4.40 21.03 20.38
C ALA A 361 -5.60 21.23 19.42
N ASP A 362 -6.09 22.43 19.34
CA ASP A 362 -7.02 22.85 18.31
C ASP A 362 -6.38 22.65 16.91
N TRP A 363 -7.04 21.87 16.08
CA TRP A 363 -6.56 21.59 14.71
C TRP A 363 -6.87 22.69 13.72
N SER A 364 -7.58 23.74 14.10
CA SER A 364 -8.01 24.83 13.21
C SER A 364 -6.85 25.52 12.46
N GLY A 365 -5.68 25.57 13.08
CA GLY A 365 -4.46 26.12 12.51
C GLY A 365 -3.35 25.10 12.23
N ALA A 366 -3.60 23.80 12.51
CA ALA A 366 -2.59 22.75 12.35
C ALA A 366 -2.52 22.27 10.89
N GLY A 367 -1.32 22.22 10.32
CA GLY A 367 -1.11 21.62 9.01
C GLY A 367 -1.34 20.11 9.01
N VAL A 368 -1.51 19.51 7.80
CA VAL A 368 -1.81 18.07 7.65
C VAL A 368 -0.78 17.17 8.35
N HIS A 369 0.51 17.51 8.29
CA HIS A 369 1.56 16.75 8.99
C HIS A 369 1.43 16.77 10.50
N GLU A 370 1.07 17.93 11.05
CA GLU A 370 0.84 18.08 12.49
C GLU A 370 -0.40 17.32 12.94
N GLN A 371 -1.49 17.41 12.17
CA GLN A 371 -2.69 16.60 12.40
C GLN A 371 -2.40 15.10 12.41
N LEU A 372 -1.51 14.62 11.50
CA LEU A 372 -1.06 13.22 11.45
C LEU A 372 -0.26 12.81 12.69
N ALA A 373 0.62 13.70 13.19
CA ALA A 373 1.40 13.46 14.40
C ALA A 373 0.53 13.38 15.66
N GLN A 374 -0.59 14.12 15.65
CA GLN A 374 -1.55 14.20 16.78
C GLN A 374 -2.74 13.23 16.65
N ASP A 375 -2.68 12.25 15.73
CA ASP A 375 -3.72 11.22 15.64
C ASP A 375 -3.86 10.46 16.98
N PRO A 376 -5.11 10.12 17.37
CA PRO A 376 -5.34 9.25 18.54
C PRO A 376 -4.61 7.91 18.41
N SER A 377 -4.22 7.35 19.54
CA SER A 377 -3.37 6.17 19.63
C SER A 377 -3.85 4.98 18.78
N LEU A 378 -5.12 4.58 18.91
CA LEU A 378 -5.68 3.45 18.16
C LEU A 378 -5.75 3.72 16.64
N VAL A 379 -5.88 4.99 16.22
CA VAL A 379 -5.80 5.39 14.81
C VAL A 379 -4.37 5.18 14.29
N ARG A 380 -3.36 5.55 15.09
CA ARG A 380 -1.95 5.33 14.73
C ARG A 380 -1.62 3.84 14.61
N ASP A 381 -2.13 3.00 15.49
CA ASP A 381 -1.90 1.55 15.45
C ASP A 381 -2.41 0.94 14.14
N LEU A 382 -3.61 1.32 13.70
CA LEU A 382 -4.22 0.85 12.45
C LEU A 382 -3.62 1.50 11.21
N PHE A 383 -3.60 2.83 11.18
CA PHE A 383 -3.30 3.59 9.96
C PHE A 383 -1.84 4.06 9.89
N GLY A 384 -1.06 3.85 10.94
CA GLY A 384 0.33 4.30 11.01
C GLY A 384 0.49 5.78 11.36
N SER A 385 1.73 6.17 11.56
CA SER A 385 2.15 7.53 11.86
C SER A 385 3.39 7.88 11.02
N THR A 386 4.04 8.98 11.33
CA THR A 386 5.31 9.38 10.70
C THR A 386 6.48 8.49 11.12
N ILE A 387 6.35 7.74 12.21
CA ILE A 387 7.42 6.93 12.79
C ILE A 387 7.22 5.41 12.67
N HIS A 388 6.00 4.96 12.42
CA HIS A 388 5.73 3.53 12.21
C HIS A 388 4.64 3.29 11.16
N ARG A 389 4.76 2.15 10.49
CA ARG A 389 3.82 1.72 9.47
C ARG A 389 2.53 1.22 10.10
N GLY A 390 1.37 1.60 9.54
CA GLY A 390 0.08 1.06 9.96
C GLY A 390 -0.11 -0.41 9.61
N ALA A 391 -1.01 -1.05 10.35
CA ALA A 391 -1.40 -2.44 10.14
C ALA A 391 -2.44 -2.61 9.03
N LEU A 392 -3.25 -1.57 8.74
CA LEU A 392 -4.34 -1.62 7.77
C LEU A 392 -3.83 -1.30 6.36
N THR A 393 -4.14 -2.20 5.44
CA THR A 393 -3.99 -2.03 3.99
C THR A 393 -5.36 -2.02 3.35
N VAL A 394 -5.60 -1.13 2.39
CA VAL A 394 -6.82 -1.10 1.57
C VAL A 394 -6.40 -1.25 0.12
N LEU A 395 -7.02 -2.20 -0.58
CA LEU A 395 -6.71 -2.47 -1.98
C LEU A 395 -7.47 -1.50 -2.89
N ASP A 396 -6.93 -1.27 -4.10
CA ASP A 396 -7.67 -0.58 -5.15
C ASP A 396 -8.91 -1.41 -5.50
N THR A 397 -10.06 -0.75 -5.61
CA THR A 397 -11.31 -1.37 -6.02
C THR A 397 -11.59 -1.00 -7.47
N LEU A 398 -11.69 -1.99 -8.33
CA LEU A 398 -11.93 -1.80 -9.76
C LEU A 398 -13.42 -1.90 -10.06
N ALA A 399 -13.88 -1.11 -11.01
CA ALA A 399 -15.17 -1.40 -11.64
C ALA A 399 -15.07 -2.75 -12.36
N SER A 400 -16.07 -3.61 -12.18
CA SER A 400 -16.21 -4.83 -12.98
C SER A 400 -16.82 -4.54 -14.34
N GLU A 401 -17.67 -3.51 -14.39
CA GLU A 401 -18.24 -2.94 -15.61
C GLU A 401 -18.37 -1.43 -15.42
N ASP A 402 -17.94 -0.64 -16.41
CA ASP A 402 -18.00 0.82 -16.33
C ASP A 402 -19.44 1.34 -16.35
N GLY A 403 -20.34 0.64 -17.01
CA GLY A 403 -21.73 1.06 -17.15
C GLY A 403 -21.92 2.31 -18.02
N PRO A 404 -23.14 2.84 -18.13
CA PRO A 404 -23.41 4.06 -18.89
C PRO A 404 -22.82 5.30 -18.19
N SER A 405 -22.22 6.18 -18.98
CA SER A 405 -21.75 7.48 -18.49
C SER A 405 -22.86 8.54 -18.57
N ARG A 406 -22.79 9.50 -17.66
CA ARG A 406 -23.60 10.72 -17.70
C ARG A 406 -22.75 11.95 -17.44
N LYS A 407 -22.90 12.98 -18.29
CA LYS A 407 -22.27 14.28 -18.08
C LYS A 407 -23.19 15.09 -17.15
N VAL A 408 -22.64 15.53 -16.02
CA VAL A 408 -23.35 16.40 -15.06
C VAL A 408 -22.65 17.76 -15.10
N THR A 409 -23.40 18.78 -15.46
CA THR A 409 -22.89 20.16 -15.52
C THR A 409 -23.35 20.93 -14.30
N HIS A 410 -22.43 21.62 -13.67
CA HIS A 410 -22.62 22.41 -12.47
C HIS A 410 -22.31 23.87 -12.75
N ASN A 411 -22.96 24.74 -12.02
CA ASN A 411 -22.63 26.15 -11.96
C ASN A 411 -22.39 26.60 -10.52
N ALA A 412 -21.63 27.67 -10.35
CA ALA A 412 -21.52 28.33 -9.06
C ALA A 412 -22.39 29.59 -9.09
N GLY A 413 -23.30 29.69 -8.10
CA GLY A 413 -24.15 30.90 -7.94
C GLY A 413 -23.37 32.00 -7.21
N ASP A 414 -23.42 33.20 -7.74
CA ASP A 414 -22.99 34.39 -7.01
C ASP A 414 -23.96 34.65 -5.84
N ARG A 415 -23.41 34.62 -4.63
CA ARG A 415 -24.21 34.76 -3.41
C ARG A 415 -24.82 36.13 -3.24
N TRP A 416 -24.29 37.14 -3.91
CA TRP A 416 -24.78 38.50 -3.83
C TRP A 416 -25.93 38.77 -4.82
N THR A 417 -25.72 38.39 -6.07
CA THR A 417 -26.70 38.63 -7.14
C THR A 417 -27.73 37.51 -7.25
N GLY A 418 -27.45 36.31 -6.74
CA GLY A 418 -28.25 35.10 -6.94
C GLY A 418 -28.18 34.54 -8.36
N GLY A 419 -27.42 35.19 -9.25
CA GLY A 419 -27.17 34.73 -10.62
C GLY A 419 -26.06 33.70 -10.71
N VAL A 420 -25.83 33.16 -11.90
CA VAL A 420 -24.67 32.30 -12.20
C VAL A 420 -23.43 33.19 -12.25
N ALA A 421 -22.39 32.80 -11.51
CA ALA A 421 -21.11 33.49 -11.58
C ALA A 421 -20.43 33.20 -12.92
N ASP A 422 -19.92 34.26 -13.56
CA ASP A 422 -19.29 34.18 -14.87
C ASP A 422 -18.01 33.30 -14.82
N GLY A 423 -17.80 32.49 -15.85
CA GLY A 423 -16.64 31.58 -15.92
C GLY A 423 -16.65 30.38 -14.95
N LEU A 424 -17.70 30.18 -14.15
CA LEU A 424 -17.78 29.10 -13.16
C LEU A 424 -18.74 27.96 -13.55
N LEU A 425 -18.81 27.66 -14.84
CA LEU A 425 -19.46 26.46 -15.35
C LEU A 425 -18.44 25.34 -15.47
N TYR A 426 -18.72 24.18 -14.85
CA TYR A 426 -17.85 22.99 -14.96
C TYR A 426 -18.67 21.73 -15.10
N SER A 427 -18.11 20.75 -15.78
CA SER A 427 -18.77 19.48 -16.05
C SER A 427 -17.99 18.31 -15.45
N GLU A 428 -18.71 17.27 -15.08
CA GLU A 428 -18.17 16.03 -14.55
C GLU A 428 -18.79 14.86 -15.33
N GLU A 429 -17.97 13.83 -15.63
CA GLU A 429 -18.43 12.60 -16.24
C GLU A 429 -18.50 11.52 -15.16
N VAL A 430 -19.67 11.00 -14.91
CA VAL A 430 -19.95 9.98 -13.88
C VAL A 430 -20.48 8.73 -14.53
N TYR A 431 -20.01 7.59 -14.09
CA TYR A 431 -20.41 6.29 -14.61
C TYR A 431 -21.25 5.55 -13.57
N ASP A 432 -22.29 4.88 -14.02
CA ASP A 432 -23.11 3.97 -13.21
C ASP A 432 -22.44 2.58 -13.19
N SER A 433 -21.25 2.54 -12.60
CA SER A 433 -20.38 1.36 -12.61
C SER A 433 -20.83 0.29 -11.63
N THR A 434 -20.65 -0.97 -12.02
CA THR A 434 -20.69 -2.12 -11.10
C THR A 434 -19.30 -2.32 -10.51
N TRP A 435 -19.20 -2.52 -9.20
CA TRP A 435 -17.93 -2.54 -8.49
C TRP A 435 -17.58 -3.92 -7.93
N ASN A 436 -16.30 -4.27 -7.98
CA ASN A 436 -15.77 -5.37 -7.18
C ASN A 436 -15.86 -5.02 -5.68
N SER A 437 -15.70 -6.02 -4.81
CA SER A 437 -15.71 -5.79 -3.36
C SER A 437 -14.58 -4.85 -2.92
N ILE A 438 -14.86 -3.96 -1.97
CA ILE A 438 -13.81 -3.25 -1.24
C ILE A 438 -13.12 -4.24 -0.33
N VAL A 439 -11.78 -4.31 -0.41
CA VAL A 439 -10.97 -5.26 0.35
C VAL A 439 -10.04 -4.52 1.29
N LEU A 440 -10.15 -4.86 2.58
CA LEU A 440 -9.26 -4.41 3.62
C LEU A 440 -8.46 -5.62 4.16
N GLU A 441 -7.18 -5.44 4.39
CA GLU A 441 -6.32 -6.43 5.03
C GLU A 441 -5.66 -5.83 6.26
N ILE A 442 -5.72 -6.52 7.39
CA ILE A 442 -5.07 -6.14 8.65
C ILE A 442 -3.96 -7.14 8.94
N ASP A 443 -2.73 -6.67 8.99
CA ASP A 443 -1.56 -7.42 9.46
C ASP A 443 -1.63 -7.48 10.99
N LEU A 444 -2.02 -8.64 11.54
CA LEU A 444 -2.29 -8.80 12.97
C LEU A 444 -1.03 -8.70 13.83
N ASP A 445 0.10 -9.21 13.33
CA ASP A 445 1.38 -9.14 14.04
C ASP A 445 1.87 -7.70 14.12
N ARG A 446 1.72 -6.96 13.02
CA ARG A 446 2.03 -5.53 13.00
C ARG A 446 1.09 -4.75 13.90
N LEU A 447 -0.21 -5.08 13.93
CA LEU A 447 -1.16 -4.44 14.83
C LEU A 447 -0.76 -4.65 16.29
N LEU A 448 -0.38 -5.87 16.65
CA LEU A 448 0.10 -6.22 17.99
C LEU A 448 1.40 -5.49 18.33
N THR A 449 2.36 -5.44 17.39
CA THR A 449 3.62 -4.69 17.56
C THR A 449 3.36 -3.20 17.80
N ASN A 450 2.49 -2.58 16.98
CA ASN A 450 2.11 -1.18 17.15
C ASN A 450 1.40 -0.94 18.49
N ALA A 451 0.52 -1.86 18.89
CA ALA A 451 -0.20 -1.81 20.14
C ALA A 451 0.74 -1.86 21.36
N ARG A 452 1.72 -2.77 21.35
CA ARG A 452 2.74 -2.88 22.41
C ARG A 452 3.63 -1.64 22.47
N ALA A 453 4.12 -1.16 21.33
CA ALA A 453 4.90 0.07 21.26
C ALA A 453 4.12 1.28 21.83
N GLY A 454 2.84 1.39 21.53
CA GLY A 454 1.98 2.43 22.07
C GLY A 454 1.68 2.31 23.56
N LEU A 455 1.93 1.16 24.19
CA LEU A 455 1.88 0.98 25.63
C LEU A 455 3.23 1.24 26.33
N GLY A 456 4.30 1.43 25.54
CA GLY A 456 5.67 1.59 26.05
C GLY A 456 6.22 0.28 26.61
N GLU A 457 5.77 -0.85 26.10
CA GLU A 457 6.24 -2.17 26.51
C GLU A 457 7.42 -2.59 25.65
N PRO A 458 8.50 -3.16 26.26
CA PRO A 458 9.62 -3.70 25.50
C PRO A 458 9.17 -4.93 24.70
N ASP A 459 9.77 -5.12 23.53
CA ASP A 459 9.56 -6.32 22.71
C ASP A 459 9.85 -7.59 23.51
N GLY A 460 8.93 -8.55 23.45
CA GLY A 460 9.09 -9.88 24.05
C GLY A 460 8.41 -10.10 25.41
N GLN A 461 7.71 -9.12 25.99
CA GLN A 461 6.82 -9.39 27.13
C GLN A 461 5.45 -9.89 26.62
N GLU A 462 5.07 -11.11 27.02
CA GLU A 462 3.72 -11.64 26.83
C GLU A 462 2.76 -10.94 27.84
N ASP A 463 2.25 -9.76 27.45
CA ASP A 463 1.21 -9.07 28.20
C ASP A 463 -0.07 -9.02 27.37
N SER A 464 -1.17 -9.49 27.94
CA SER A 464 -2.52 -9.47 27.35
C SER A 464 -2.97 -8.05 26.92
N ARG A 465 -2.38 -7.00 27.48
CA ARG A 465 -2.72 -5.61 27.16
C ARG A 465 -2.46 -5.22 25.72
N GLY A 466 -1.41 -5.75 25.08
CA GLY A 466 -1.14 -5.55 23.66
C GLY A 466 -2.24 -6.15 22.77
N GLU A 467 -2.72 -7.35 23.14
CA GLU A 467 -3.84 -7.99 22.45
C GLU A 467 -5.14 -7.21 22.66
N ASP A 468 -5.43 -6.78 23.89
CA ASP A 468 -6.62 -6.00 24.19
C ASP A 468 -6.63 -4.66 23.47
N ARG A 469 -5.47 -4.00 23.36
CA ARG A 469 -5.34 -2.78 22.56
C ARG A 469 -5.52 -3.06 21.07
N SER A 470 -5.08 -4.20 20.57
CA SER A 470 -5.32 -4.62 19.18
C SER A 470 -6.82 -4.86 18.92
N ARG A 471 -7.52 -5.51 19.86
CA ARG A 471 -8.99 -5.66 19.83
C ARG A 471 -9.70 -4.31 19.88
N ALA A 472 -9.21 -3.39 20.74
CA ALA A 472 -9.73 -2.03 20.82
C ALA A 472 -9.58 -1.25 19.52
N ALA A 473 -8.44 -1.37 18.83
CA ALA A 473 -8.23 -0.78 17.52
C ALA A 473 -9.20 -1.36 16.49
N PHE A 474 -9.44 -2.67 16.51
CA PHE A 474 -10.45 -3.30 15.65
C PHE A 474 -11.88 -2.81 15.98
N CYS A 475 -12.24 -2.62 17.25
CA CYS A 475 -13.53 -2.04 17.62
C CYS A 475 -13.72 -0.64 17.02
N LEU A 476 -12.68 0.20 17.04
CA LEU A 476 -12.72 1.52 16.41
C LEU A 476 -12.95 1.41 14.90
N LEU A 477 -12.23 0.52 14.19
CA LEU A 477 -12.44 0.28 12.77
C LEU A 477 -13.86 -0.24 12.50
N GLY A 478 -14.34 -1.17 13.30
CA GLY A 478 -15.69 -1.73 13.17
C GLY A 478 -16.80 -0.68 13.31
N LEU A 479 -16.63 0.32 14.18
CA LEU A 479 -17.55 1.46 14.26
C LEU A 479 -17.56 2.26 12.95
N VAL A 480 -16.40 2.50 12.35
CA VAL A 480 -16.30 3.17 11.04
C VAL A 480 -17.00 2.35 9.95
N LEU A 481 -16.82 1.02 9.96
CA LEU A 481 -17.48 0.12 9.02
C LEU A 481 -19.00 0.07 9.23
N ALA A 482 -19.48 0.18 10.47
CA ALA A 482 -20.91 0.31 10.75
C ALA A 482 -21.50 1.61 10.18
N GLU A 483 -20.76 2.72 10.25
CA GLU A 483 -21.18 3.98 9.63
C GLU A 483 -21.11 3.93 8.09
N LEU A 484 -20.12 3.24 7.51
CA LEU A 484 -20.08 2.98 6.08
C LEU A 484 -21.33 2.17 5.65
N ALA A 485 -21.66 1.12 6.40
CA ALA A 485 -22.84 0.28 6.15
C ALA A 485 -24.17 1.04 6.38
N ALA A 486 -24.16 2.08 7.21
CA ALA A 486 -25.29 2.98 7.41
C ALA A 486 -25.42 4.06 6.29
N GLY A 487 -24.51 4.08 5.30
CA GLY A 487 -24.51 5.07 4.22
C GLY A 487 -24.08 6.48 4.65
N THR A 488 -23.49 6.63 5.85
CA THR A 488 -23.12 7.97 6.38
C THR A 488 -21.68 8.37 6.05
N LEU A 489 -20.92 7.50 5.39
CA LEU A 489 -19.56 7.75 4.96
C LEU A 489 -19.46 7.68 3.43
N PRO A 490 -19.56 8.82 2.70
CA PRO A 490 -19.41 8.82 1.26
C PRO A 490 -17.96 8.56 0.86
N LEU A 491 -17.75 7.93 -0.30
CA LEU A 491 -16.45 7.66 -0.89
C LEU A 491 -16.26 8.50 -2.17
N GLY A 492 -15.01 8.87 -2.46
CA GLY A 492 -14.66 9.71 -3.61
C GLY A 492 -14.84 11.19 -3.35
N SER A 493 -14.97 11.97 -4.42
CA SER A 493 -15.15 13.42 -4.39
C SER A 493 -16.64 13.81 -4.34
N ARG A 494 -16.90 15.08 -4.05
CA ARG A 494 -18.26 15.66 -4.07
C ARG A 494 -19.27 15.04 -3.07
N GLY A 495 -18.81 14.35 -2.03
CA GLY A 495 -19.68 13.77 -0.99
C GLY A 495 -20.65 14.80 -0.36
N THR A 496 -20.22 16.06 -0.18
CA THR A 496 -21.07 17.16 0.32
C THR A 496 -22.14 17.61 -0.69
N ARG A 497 -22.08 17.12 -1.92
CA ARG A 497 -23.05 17.40 -3.01
C ARG A 497 -23.90 16.18 -3.35
N GLY A 498 -23.87 15.13 -2.49
CA GLY A 498 -24.69 13.92 -2.62
C GLY A 498 -24.11 12.84 -3.51
N MET A 499 -22.87 12.98 -4.01
CA MET A 499 -22.18 11.92 -4.75
C MET A 499 -21.45 10.96 -3.79
N GLY A 500 -21.08 9.78 -4.31
CA GLY A 500 -20.26 8.84 -3.56
C GLY A 500 -21.00 8.11 -2.45
N GLN A 501 -22.34 8.10 -2.47
CA GLN A 501 -23.10 7.33 -1.50
C GLN A 501 -22.79 5.84 -1.63
N VAL A 502 -22.58 5.19 -0.50
CA VAL A 502 -22.26 3.76 -0.42
C VAL A 502 -23.44 3.01 0.16
N GLU A 503 -23.84 1.96 -0.54
CA GLU A 503 -24.83 0.99 -0.07
C GLU A 503 -24.16 -0.36 0.11
N VAL A 504 -23.87 -0.73 1.36
CA VAL A 504 -23.23 -2.02 1.68
C VAL A 504 -24.29 -3.12 1.68
N LYS A 505 -24.06 -4.16 0.86
CA LYS A 505 -24.95 -5.32 0.73
C LYS A 505 -24.54 -6.46 1.66
N ALA A 506 -23.25 -6.70 1.81
CA ALA A 506 -22.71 -7.75 2.66
C ALA A 506 -21.29 -7.42 3.14
N MET A 507 -20.87 -8.02 4.23
CA MET A 507 -19.51 -7.95 4.75
C MET A 507 -19.06 -9.32 5.23
N ALA A 508 -17.90 -9.79 4.76
CA ALA A 508 -17.23 -10.99 5.24
C ALA A 508 -15.92 -10.65 5.91
N VAL A 509 -15.67 -11.25 7.07
CA VAL A 509 -14.40 -11.14 7.83
C VAL A 509 -13.82 -12.53 7.98
N THR A 510 -12.57 -12.70 7.57
CA THR A 510 -11.82 -13.97 7.66
C THR A 510 -10.46 -13.75 8.27
N GLY A 511 -9.87 -14.78 8.89
CA GLY A 511 -8.52 -14.70 9.47
C GLY A 511 -8.43 -13.93 10.80
N GLY A 512 -9.55 -13.60 11.45
CA GLY A 512 -9.59 -12.80 12.67
C GLY A 512 -9.29 -13.55 13.98
N LYS A 513 -8.95 -14.84 13.93
CA LYS A 513 -8.76 -15.69 15.13
C LYS A 513 -7.78 -15.10 16.16
N GLY A 514 -6.70 -14.44 15.69
CA GLY A 514 -5.73 -13.75 16.57
C GLY A 514 -6.33 -12.62 17.41
N LEU A 515 -7.49 -12.08 17.01
CA LEU A 515 -8.24 -11.08 17.78
C LEU A 515 -9.45 -11.70 18.54
N GLY A 516 -9.59 -13.03 18.51
CA GLY A 516 -10.76 -13.71 19.07
C GLY A 516 -12.03 -13.52 18.21
N ILE A 517 -11.84 -13.17 16.92
CA ILE A 517 -12.93 -12.97 15.97
C ILE A 517 -13.02 -14.22 15.11
N GLU A 518 -14.13 -14.92 15.24
CA GLU A 518 -14.49 -15.98 14.28
C GLU A 518 -14.90 -15.37 12.93
N ASN A 519 -14.91 -16.17 11.89
CA ASN A 519 -15.31 -15.70 10.57
C ASN A 519 -16.72 -15.10 10.61
N TRP A 520 -16.86 -13.84 10.21
CA TRP A 520 -18.15 -13.19 10.06
C TRP A 520 -18.61 -13.25 8.61
N ALA A 521 -19.86 -13.62 8.40
CA ALA A 521 -20.56 -13.51 7.13
C ALA A 521 -21.84 -12.74 7.38
N LEU A 522 -21.76 -11.41 7.31
CA LEU A 522 -22.85 -10.50 7.64
C LEU A 522 -23.54 -10.07 6.34
N LYS A 523 -24.84 -10.31 6.25
CA LYS A 523 -25.69 -9.89 5.14
C LYS A 523 -27.01 -9.40 5.70
N ALA A 524 -27.50 -8.26 5.23
CA ALA A 524 -28.87 -7.87 5.48
C ALA A 524 -29.78 -8.77 4.65
N GLU A 525 -30.75 -9.43 5.29
CA GLU A 525 -31.80 -10.18 4.59
C GLU A 525 -32.97 -9.24 4.34
N ASP A 526 -33.57 -9.32 3.15
CA ASP A 526 -34.75 -8.55 2.80
C ASP A 526 -35.90 -8.89 3.75
N GLY A 527 -36.38 -7.88 4.50
CA GLY A 527 -37.45 -8.07 5.48
C GLY A 527 -37.01 -8.52 6.88
N ALA A 528 -35.70 -8.62 7.14
CA ALA A 528 -35.19 -8.88 8.48
C ALA A 528 -35.26 -7.63 9.37
N ASP A 529 -35.58 -7.83 10.66
CA ASP A 529 -35.61 -6.76 11.67
C ASP A 529 -34.21 -6.16 11.97
N GLU A 530 -33.14 -6.81 11.52
CA GLU A 530 -31.76 -6.46 11.86
C GLU A 530 -31.00 -5.92 10.63
N SER A 531 -30.72 -4.63 10.61
CA SER A 531 -29.93 -3.99 9.56
C SER A 531 -28.44 -4.34 9.67
N LEU A 532 -27.69 -4.31 8.54
CA LEU A 532 -26.26 -4.62 8.52
C LEU A 532 -25.42 -3.82 9.55
N PRO A 533 -25.62 -2.49 9.75
CA PRO A 533 -24.94 -1.77 10.82
C PRO A 533 -25.18 -2.37 12.22
N ARG A 534 -26.41 -2.83 12.50
CA ARG A 534 -26.72 -3.46 13.80
C ARG A 534 -26.02 -4.80 13.96
N LEU A 535 -25.93 -5.60 12.88
CA LEU A 535 -25.18 -6.86 12.91
C LEU A 535 -23.70 -6.64 13.20
N ILE A 536 -23.08 -5.63 12.57
CA ILE A 536 -21.69 -5.24 12.85
C ILE A 536 -21.54 -4.83 14.33
N LEU A 537 -22.41 -3.94 14.83
CA LEU A 537 -22.35 -3.49 16.21
C LEU A 537 -22.56 -4.62 17.23
N LYS A 538 -23.37 -5.64 16.90
CA LYS A 538 -23.56 -6.83 17.72
C LYS A 538 -22.25 -7.65 17.81
N GLY A 539 -21.61 -7.96 16.68
CA GLY A 539 -20.31 -8.62 16.67
C GLY A 539 -19.24 -7.84 17.45
N LEU A 540 -19.24 -6.51 17.34
CA LEU A 540 -18.29 -5.66 18.08
C LEU A 540 -18.54 -5.68 19.61
N ARG A 541 -19.76 -5.87 20.07
CA ARG A 541 -20.04 -6.03 21.52
C ARG A 541 -19.36 -7.28 22.08
N ASP A 542 -19.36 -8.36 21.33
CA ASP A 542 -18.70 -9.61 21.73
C ASP A 542 -17.18 -9.41 21.83
N VAL A 543 -16.56 -8.77 20.85
CA VAL A 543 -15.14 -8.41 20.88
C VAL A 543 -14.84 -7.49 22.08
N ASN A 544 -15.63 -6.45 22.27
CA ASN A 544 -15.44 -5.48 23.35
C ASN A 544 -15.61 -6.10 24.75
N SER A 545 -16.47 -7.10 24.90
CA SER A 545 -16.69 -7.78 26.20
C SER A 545 -15.47 -8.57 26.65
N GLY A 546 -14.59 -8.98 25.72
CA GLY A 546 -13.32 -9.65 25.99
C GLY A 546 -12.14 -8.70 26.27
N ILE A 547 -12.35 -7.38 26.21
CA ILE A 547 -11.28 -6.38 26.44
C ILE A 547 -11.20 -6.02 27.92
N GLU A 548 -10.07 -6.29 28.54
CA GLU A 548 -9.80 -5.80 29.89
C GLU A 548 -9.56 -4.29 29.86
N ARG A 549 -10.05 -3.59 30.86
CA ARG A 549 -9.87 -2.15 30.97
C ARG A 549 -8.39 -1.78 31.10
N ASN A 550 -7.92 -0.81 30.34
CA ASN A 550 -6.58 -0.26 30.49
C ASN A 550 -6.41 0.35 31.90
N PRO A 551 -5.49 -0.17 32.73
CA PRO A 551 -5.30 0.32 34.11
C PRO A 551 -4.83 1.78 34.17
N ARG A 552 -4.25 2.32 33.07
CA ARG A 552 -3.84 3.73 32.99
C ARG A 552 -5.01 4.67 32.70
N ALA A 553 -6.17 4.14 32.31
CA ALA A 553 -7.37 4.94 32.06
C ALA A 553 -8.05 5.34 33.38
N GLY A 554 -8.43 6.62 33.50
CA GLY A 554 -9.15 7.16 34.63
C GLY A 554 -10.54 6.54 34.87
N ALA A 555 -11.26 6.99 35.88
CA ALA A 555 -12.63 6.56 36.13
C ALA A 555 -13.57 6.89 34.97
N GLY A 556 -14.50 5.99 34.64
CA GLY A 556 -15.49 6.19 33.57
C GLY A 556 -15.01 5.81 32.17
N TRP A 557 -13.82 5.22 32.01
CA TRP A 557 -13.35 4.60 30.80
C TRP A 557 -13.54 3.09 30.87
N GLU A 558 -14.13 2.48 29.85
CA GLU A 558 -14.45 1.05 29.82
C GLU A 558 -14.17 0.44 28.45
N GLY A 559 -13.87 -0.87 28.42
CA GLY A 559 -13.63 -1.64 27.21
C GLY A 559 -12.64 -0.96 26.27
N TRP A 560 -12.92 -1.01 24.99
CA TRP A 560 -12.02 -0.50 23.93
C TRP A 560 -11.67 0.99 24.09
N SER A 561 -12.62 1.80 24.58
CA SER A 561 -12.39 3.24 24.72
C SER A 561 -11.30 3.58 25.72
N SER A 562 -11.04 2.70 26.71
CA SER A 562 -9.99 2.88 27.70
C SER A 562 -8.58 2.90 27.11
N TYR A 563 -8.41 2.37 25.92
CA TYR A 563 -7.14 2.37 25.16
C TYR A 563 -6.94 3.61 24.27
N LEU A 564 -7.91 4.52 24.21
CA LEU A 564 -7.71 5.85 23.63
C LEU A 564 -6.82 6.74 24.49
N VAL A 565 -6.79 6.47 25.81
CA VAL A 565 -6.09 7.27 26.82
C VAL A 565 -4.65 6.79 26.96
N GLY A 566 -3.71 7.73 27.07
CA GLY A 566 -2.35 7.48 27.55
C GLY A 566 -1.44 6.79 26.54
N SER A 567 -1.08 7.48 25.50
CA SER A 567 0.15 7.21 24.73
C SER A 567 1.13 8.35 24.91
#